data_5f511f1cb6b9f36ec5aca2bf0b2b8f90
#
_entry.id   5f511f1cb6b9f36ec5aca2bf0b2b8f90
#
_cell.length_a   1.000
_cell.length_b   1.000
_cell.length_c   1.000
_cell.angle_alpha   90.00
_cell.angle_beta   90.00
_cell.angle_gamma   90.00
#
_symmetry.space_group_name_H-M   'P 1'
#
loop_
_entity.id
_entity.type
_entity.pdbx_description
1 polymer ?
#
loop_
_entity_poly.entity_id
_entity_poly.type
_entity_poly.pdbx_seq_one_letter_code
_entity_poly.pdbx_strand_id
1 'polypeptide(L)' 'MPYVTSIERMGIEKGRQQGRQEGIQQGEMSLLMRLLVRRFGSLPSWAEQRLEQASLEELERWAERVLDASTLAEVFDSPA' A
#
# COMPACT_ATOMS: atom_id res chain seq x y z
N MET A 1 40.03 7.86 0.87
CA MET A 1 38.65 8.18 1.09
C MET A 1 37.89 8.02 -0.22
N PRO A 2 36.86 7.16 -0.24
CA PRO A 2 36.14 6.97 -1.47
C PRO A 2 35.42 8.25 -1.86
N TYR A 3 35.60 8.61 -3.09
CA TYR A 3 35.00 9.83 -3.63
C TYR A 3 33.75 9.48 -4.39
N VAL A 4 32.62 9.94 -3.88
CA VAL A 4 31.33 9.69 -4.52
C VAL A 4 31.06 10.78 -5.54
N THR A 5 30.89 10.40 -6.80
CA THR A 5 30.61 11.35 -7.86
C THR A 5 29.17 11.86 -7.73
N SER A 6 28.87 12.98 -8.38
CA SER A 6 27.53 13.54 -8.37
C SER A 6 26.49 12.53 -8.89
N ILE A 7 26.86 11.76 -9.91
CA ILE A 7 25.99 10.77 -10.51
C ILE A 7 25.69 9.64 -9.52
N GLU A 8 26.71 9.18 -8.80
CA GLU A 8 26.52 8.13 -7.78
C GLU A 8 25.65 8.62 -6.63
N ARG A 9 25.85 9.87 -6.23
CA ARG A 9 25.04 10.48 -5.17
C ARG A 9 23.58 10.56 -5.58
N MET A 10 23.29 10.94 -6.81
CA MET A 10 21.93 11.01 -7.33
C MET A 10 21.29 9.63 -7.36
N GLY A 11 22.04 8.59 -7.71
CA GLY A 11 21.55 7.22 -7.72
C GLY A 11 21.20 6.72 -6.31
N ILE A 12 22.03 7.05 -5.33
CA ILE A 12 21.79 6.69 -3.92
C ILE A 12 20.55 7.39 -3.40
N GLU A 13 20.40 8.67 -3.71
CA GLU A 13 19.21 9.43 -3.30
C GLU A 13 17.94 8.85 -3.90
N LYS A 14 17.97 8.53 -5.18
CA LYS A 14 16.83 7.93 -5.87
C LYS A 14 16.44 6.59 -5.25
N GLY A 15 17.42 5.74 -4.98
CA GLY A 15 17.20 4.45 -4.36
C GLY A 15 16.60 4.59 -2.96
N ARG A 16 17.07 5.58 -2.20
CA ARG A 16 16.57 5.83 -0.85
C ARG A 16 15.11 6.29 -0.88
N GLN A 17 14.76 7.19 -1.79
CA GLN A 17 13.39 7.67 -1.94
C GLN A 17 12.47 6.54 -2.37
N GLN A 18 12.91 5.72 -3.32
CA GLN A 18 12.13 4.59 -3.80
C GLN A 18 11.89 3.57 -2.69
N GLY A 19 12.92 3.24 -1.91
CA GLY A 19 12.78 2.34 -0.79
C GLY A 19 11.84 2.87 0.28
N ARG A 20 11.85 4.17 0.51
CA ARG A 20 10.93 4.81 1.46
C ARG A 20 9.49 4.69 0.99
N GLN A 21 9.22 4.94 -0.29
CA GLN A 21 7.88 4.82 -0.84
C GLN A 21 7.37 3.40 -0.78
N GLU A 22 8.21 2.43 -1.08
CA GLU A 22 7.85 1.02 -1.00
C GLU A 22 7.56 0.61 0.44
N GLY A 23 8.33 1.11 1.39
CA GLY A 23 8.11 0.84 2.80
C GLY A 23 6.79 1.39 3.29
N ILE A 24 6.44 2.61 2.88
CA ILE A 24 5.16 3.23 3.23
C ILE A 24 4.02 2.43 2.64
N GLN A 25 4.13 2.03 1.37
CA GLN A 25 3.09 1.26 0.70
C GLN A 25 2.87 -0.08 1.37
N GLN A 26 3.94 -0.79 1.72
CA GLN A 26 3.82 -2.06 2.43
C GLN A 26 3.21 -1.88 3.82
N GLY A 27 3.59 -0.82 4.52
CA GLY A 27 3.05 -0.51 5.83
C GLY A 27 1.55 -0.26 5.77
N GLU A 28 1.11 0.52 4.79
CA GLU A 28 -0.31 0.80 4.62
C GLU A 28 -1.09 -0.44 4.21
N MET A 29 -0.51 -1.27 3.35
CA MET A 29 -1.13 -2.53 2.95
C MET A 29 -1.32 -3.44 4.16
N SER A 30 -0.30 -3.57 5.00
CA SER A 30 -0.37 -4.41 6.20
C SER A 30 -1.42 -3.91 7.17
N LEU A 31 -1.47 -2.60 7.39
CA LEU A 31 -2.45 -2.00 8.28
C LEU A 31 -3.86 -2.21 7.75
N LEU A 32 -4.06 -1.93 6.47
CA LEU A 32 -5.36 -2.11 5.84
C LEU A 32 -5.82 -3.55 5.91
N MET A 33 -4.93 -4.50 5.66
CA MET A 33 -5.23 -5.92 5.76
C MET A 33 -5.72 -6.29 7.15
N ARG A 34 -5.06 -5.79 8.17
CA ARG A 34 -5.45 -6.03 9.57
C ARG A 34 -6.82 -5.45 9.87
N LEU A 35 -7.11 -4.26 9.38
CA LEU A 35 -8.41 -3.63 9.57
C LEU A 35 -9.52 -4.42 8.86
N LEU A 36 -9.24 -4.90 7.65
CA LEU A 36 -10.21 -5.68 6.89
C LEU A 36 -10.50 -7.01 7.58
N VAL A 37 -9.47 -7.68 8.07
CA VAL A 37 -9.65 -8.95 8.80
C VAL A 37 -10.45 -8.72 10.07
N ARG A 38 -10.18 -7.63 10.76
CA ARG A 38 -10.90 -7.31 12.01
C ARG A 38 -12.36 -7.02 11.78
N ARG A 39 -12.71 -6.37 10.68
CA ARG A 39 -14.11 -6.02 10.38
C ARG A 39 -14.86 -7.13 9.67
N PHE A 40 -14.23 -7.80 8.74
CA PHE A 40 -14.90 -8.72 7.82
C PHE A 40 -14.45 -10.17 7.96
N GLY A 41 -13.45 -10.44 8.78
CA GLY A 41 -12.90 -11.78 8.94
C GLY A 41 -11.84 -12.11 7.92
N SER A 42 -11.60 -13.41 7.70
CA SER A 42 -10.56 -13.86 6.78
C SER A 42 -10.75 -13.31 5.39
N LEU A 43 -9.65 -12.83 4.80
CA LEU A 43 -9.70 -12.27 3.46
C LEU A 43 -9.68 -13.38 2.40
N PRO A 44 -10.57 -13.32 1.41
CA PRO A 44 -10.50 -14.22 0.27
C PRO A 44 -9.30 -13.89 -0.62
N SER A 45 -8.89 -14.84 -1.44
CA SER A 45 -7.72 -14.69 -2.30
C SER A 45 -7.80 -13.47 -3.20
N TRP A 46 -8.98 -13.17 -3.73
CA TRP A 46 -9.14 -12.03 -4.62
C TRP A 46 -8.83 -10.70 -3.92
N ALA A 47 -9.19 -10.59 -2.63
CA ALA A 47 -8.92 -9.40 -1.85
C ALA A 47 -7.43 -9.26 -1.57
N GLU A 48 -6.77 -10.34 -1.21
CA GLU A 48 -5.32 -10.33 -1.00
C GLU A 48 -4.58 -9.91 -2.27
N GLN A 49 -4.99 -10.44 -3.42
CA GLN A 49 -4.40 -10.09 -4.70
C GLN A 49 -4.61 -8.61 -5.04
N ARG A 50 -5.79 -8.10 -4.77
CA ARG A 50 -6.09 -6.67 -4.99
C ARG A 50 -5.17 -5.79 -4.14
N LEU A 51 -4.96 -6.16 -2.88
CA LEU A 51 -4.08 -5.43 -1.99
C LEU A 51 -2.62 -5.47 -2.46
N GLU A 52 -2.15 -6.63 -2.91
CA GLU A 52 -0.78 -6.78 -3.38
C GLU A 52 -0.48 -5.96 -4.62
N GLN A 53 -1.46 -5.80 -5.48
CA GLN A 53 -1.32 -5.07 -6.74
C GLN A 53 -1.71 -3.59 -6.64
N ALA A 54 -2.13 -3.15 -5.48
CA ALA A 54 -2.66 -1.82 -5.30
C ALA A 54 -1.58 -0.74 -5.29
N SER A 55 -1.92 0.40 -5.85
CA SER A 55 -1.11 1.61 -5.70
C SER A 55 -1.34 2.19 -4.31
N LEU A 56 -0.45 3.08 -3.90
CA LEU A 56 -0.60 3.76 -2.61
C LEU A 56 -1.93 4.52 -2.54
N GLU A 57 -2.31 5.18 -3.64
CA GLU A 57 -3.57 5.91 -3.71
C GLU A 57 -4.78 5.00 -3.51
N GLU A 58 -4.74 3.82 -4.10
CA GLU A 58 -5.81 2.83 -3.92
C GLU A 58 -5.88 2.35 -2.48
N LEU A 59 -4.74 2.08 -1.87
CA LEU A 59 -4.69 1.65 -0.48
C LEU A 59 -5.28 2.71 0.45
N GLU A 60 -4.94 3.96 0.23
CA GLU A 60 -5.47 5.07 1.02
C GLU A 60 -6.98 5.21 0.86
N ARG A 61 -7.48 5.06 -0.37
CA ARG A 61 -8.91 5.12 -0.64
C ARG A 61 -9.66 4.00 0.06
N TRP A 62 -9.14 2.80 -0.02
CA TRP A 62 -9.77 1.65 0.63
C TRP A 62 -9.70 1.75 2.15
N ALA A 63 -8.63 2.32 2.69
CA ALA A 63 -8.51 2.54 4.12
C ALA A 63 -9.61 3.46 4.64
N GLU A 64 -9.96 4.49 3.89
CA GLU A 64 -11.07 5.36 4.25
C GLU A 64 -12.40 4.62 4.16
N ARG A 65 -12.58 3.80 3.14
CA ARG A 65 -13.82 3.06 2.93
C ARG A 65 -14.07 1.98 3.97
N VAL A 66 -12.99 1.43 4.54
CA VAL A 66 -13.14 0.37 5.53
C VAL A 66 -13.93 0.84 6.76
N LEU A 67 -13.97 2.14 7.00
CA LEU A 67 -14.71 2.72 8.11
C LEU A 67 -16.23 2.70 7.88
N ASP A 68 -16.66 2.84 6.63
CA ASP A 68 -18.08 3.00 6.29
C ASP A 68 -18.68 1.83 5.52
N ALA A 69 -17.85 1.04 4.86
CA ALA A 69 -18.36 -0.05 4.02
C ALA A 69 -19.04 -1.14 4.85
N SER A 70 -20.15 -1.64 4.36
CA SER A 70 -20.88 -2.71 5.01
C SER A 70 -20.35 -4.09 4.66
N THR A 71 -19.75 -4.23 3.48
CA THR A 71 -19.20 -5.49 3.01
C THR A 71 -17.79 -5.31 2.50
N LEU A 72 -17.06 -6.41 2.43
CA LEU A 72 -15.70 -6.40 1.89
C LEU A 72 -15.68 -5.92 0.44
N ALA A 73 -16.65 -6.36 -0.35
CA ALA A 73 -16.74 -5.95 -1.74
C ALA A 73 -16.90 -4.43 -1.89
N GLU A 74 -17.63 -3.81 -0.99
CA GLU A 74 -17.82 -2.36 -1.03
C GLU A 74 -16.53 -1.59 -0.80
N VAL A 75 -15.63 -2.14 0.00
CA VAL A 75 -14.33 -1.50 0.24
C VAL A 75 -13.55 -1.38 -1.07
N PHE A 76 -13.53 -2.45 -1.85
CA PHE A 76 -12.77 -2.52 -3.09
C PHE A 76 -13.56 -2.01 -4.29
N ASP A 77 -14.84 -1.80 -4.14
CA ASP A 77 -15.66 -1.29 -5.23
C ASP A 77 -15.28 0.16 -5.50
N SER A 78 -14.64 0.37 -6.62
CA SER A 78 -14.14 1.68 -6.96
C SER A 78 -15.23 2.41 -7.75
N PRO A 79 -15.75 3.53 -7.23
CA PRO A 79 -16.67 4.32 -8.03
C PRO A 79 -15.93 4.81 -9.26
N ALA A 80 -16.53 4.61 -10.39
CA ALA A 80 -15.99 5.04 -11.66
C ALA A 80 -15.75 6.54 -11.66
#